data_111e8eb8f6eb45d687f393d403e5db78
#
_entry.id   111e8eb8f6eb45d687f393d403e5db78
#
_cell.length_a   1.000
_cell.length_b   1.000
_cell.length_c   1.000
_cell.angle_alpha   90.00
_cell.angle_beta   90.00
_cell.angle_gamma   90.00
#
_symmetry.space_group_name_H-M   'P 1'
#
loop_
_entity.id
_entity.type
_entity.pdbx_description
1 polymer ?
#
loop_
_entity_poly.entity_id
_entity_poly.type
_entity_poly.pdbx_seq_one_letter_code
_entity_poly.pdbx_strand_id
1 'polypeptide(L)'
;MNPKMIRGIAALILTLAASAAGYTANNANTASKKIDIPAQTITTPTTGTARIIYSLDAKQNDKELIAIINDAQDHIYFAIYTFTHPDIADALVKAKRRGVDVRGLMDSEQSRSSYSAPIVAAMNAASIPLLTEKHASGNGIMHIKLLVTEKAYAFGSYNWTRSATTLNDEILEIGTDPNTLKAYEHILKRLFDAYRTSAAAGAAATVSDNVYDYTAVAEHVGEYASVRGILIKIYTSKSGTVFLDFCANYKNCPFSGVIFADDVKKFDNLSRYVGTNVTLTGKISLYQNKAEILLSDPKQISN
;
A
#
# COMPACT_ATOMS: atom_id res chain seq x y z
N MET A 1 -53.77 44.51 25.54
CA MET A 1 -52.88 45.67 25.35
C MET A 1 -51.49 45.13 25.10
N ASN A 2 -50.86 45.28 24.11
CA ASN A 2 -50.63 45.87 22.85
C ASN A 2 -49.66 45.05 22.05
N PRO A 3 -49.78 44.97 20.75
CA PRO A 3 -49.00 44.07 19.91
C PRO A 3 -47.80 44.75 19.21
N LYS A 4 -47.02 43.98 18.45
CA LYS A 4 -45.94 44.37 17.49
C LYS A 4 -44.53 44.39 18.11
N MET A 5 -43.62 43.57 17.60
CA MET A 5 -42.98 43.85 16.29
C MET A 5 -42.23 42.67 15.80
N ILE A 6 -42.53 42.25 14.60
CA ILE A 6 -41.72 41.45 13.69
C ILE A 6 -40.71 42.38 13.00
N ARG A 7 -39.45 42.00 12.99
CA ARG A 7 -38.38 42.42 12.06
C ARG A 7 -37.10 41.78 12.57
N GLY A 8 -36.32 41.04 11.86
CA GLY A 8 -35.95 40.98 10.48
C GLY A 8 -34.53 40.48 10.53
N ILE A 9 -34.30 39.18 10.18
CA ILE A 9 -32.95 38.59 10.13
C ILE A 9 -32.33 39.08 8.83
N ALA A 10 -31.38 40.01 8.92
CA ALA A 10 -30.51 40.40 7.83
C ALA A 10 -29.33 39.46 7.82
N ALA A 11 -29.16 38.70 6.74
CA ALA A 11 -27.99 37.89 6.47
C ALA A 11 -26.79 38.81 6.20
N LEU A 12 -25.78 38.76 7.05
CA LEU A 12 -24.49 39.41 6.85
C LEU A 12 -23.57 38.43 6.08
N ILE A 13 -23.46 38.66 4.78
CA ILE A 13 -22.46 38.01 3.95
C ILE A 13 -21.14 38.71 4.18
N LEU A 14 -20.23 38.08 4.93
CA LEU A 14 -18.85 38.55 5.08
C LEU A 14 -18.02 37.98 3.94
N THR A 15 -17.71 38.79 2.94
CA THR A 15 -16.71 38.50 1.92
C THR A 15 -15.32 38.73 2.50
N LEU A 16 -14.60 37.64 2.83
CA LEU A 16 -13.17 37.73 3.09
C LEU A 16 -12.44 37.67 1.75
N ALA A 17 -11.90 38.81 1.34
CA ALA A 17 -10.90 38.89 0.31
C ALA A 17 -9.53 38.40 0.89
N ALA A 18 -9.15 37.19 0.57
CA ALA A 18 -7.80 36.71 0.85
C ALA A 18 -6.85 37.12 -0.29
N SER A 19 -5.93 38.00 0.03
CA SER A 19 -4.84 38.39 -0.86
C SER A 19 -3.95 37.20 -1.16
N ALA A 20 -3.93 36.74 -2.41
CA ALA A 20 -2.99 35.75 -2.92
C ALA A 20 -1.63 36.42 -3.08
N ALA A 21 -0.73 36.20 -2.12
CA ALA A 21 0.70 36.41 -2.31
C ALA A 21 1.24 35.23 -3.13
N GLY A 22 1.82 35.55 -4.29
CA GLY A 22 2.26 34.54 -5.26
C GLY A 22 3.32 33.60 -4.72
N TYR A 23 3.03 32.32 -4.81
CA TYR A 23 3.99 31.25 -4.74
C TYR A 23 4.14 30.70 -6.15
N THR A 24 5.16 31.16 -6.85
CA THR A 24 5.55 30.54 -8.12
C THR A 24 6.35 29.29 -7.82
N ALA A 25 5.67 28.15 -7.74
CA ALA A 25 6.31 26.86 -7.75
C ALA A 25 6.70 26.53 -9.19
N ASN A 26 7.99 26.44 -9.47
CA ASN A 26 8.52 25.85 -10.68
C ASN A 26 8.18 24.35 -10.69
N ASN A 27 7.10 23.98 -11.34
CA ASN A 27 6.75 22.59 -11.63
C ASN A 27 7.61 22.09 -12.78
N ALA A 28 8.68 21.38 -12.49
CA ALA A 28 9.26 20.44 -13.43
C ALA A 28 8.25 19.30 -13.65
N ASN A 29 7.77 19.26 -14.88
CA ASN A 29 6.67 18.47 -15.40
C ASN A 29 7.05 16.99 -15.49
N THR A 30 6.88 16.22 -14.40
CA THR A 30 6.67 14.78 -14.51
C THR A 30 5.17 14.55 -14.48
N ALA A 31 4.57 14.51 -15.68
CA ALA A 31 3.16 14.27 -15.86
C ALA A 31 2.79 12.93 -15.22
N SER A 32 2.28 12.99 -14.01
CA SER A 32 1.46 11.93 -13.44
C SER A 32 0.32 11.68 -14.43
N LYS A 33 0.38 10.56 -15.16
CA LYS A 33 -0.64 10.18 -16.14
C LYS A 33 -1.94 10.01 -15.37
N LYS A 34 -2.76 11.06 -15.37
CA LYS A 34 -4.10 11.05 -14.77
C LYS A 34 -4.86 9.91 -15.43
N ILE A 35 -5.12 8.86 -14.70
CA ILE A 35 -5.94 7.75 -15.20
C ILE A 35 -7.37 8.29 -15.22
N ASP A 36 -7.81 8.75 -16.37
CA ASP A 36 -9.18 9.18 -16.57
C ASP A 36 -10.08 7.94 -16.49
N ILE A 37 -10.78 7.78 -15.37
CA ILE A 37 -11.86 6.81 -15.20
C ILE A 37 -13.13 7.56 -15.59
N PRO A 38 -13.72 7.29 -16.76
CA PRO A 38 -15.04 7.84 -17.04
C PRO A 38 -16.00 7.28 -15.97
N ALA A 39 -16.68 8.17 -15.27
CA ALA A 39 -17.77 7.79 -14.38
C ALA A 39 -18.82 7.05 -15.21
N GLN A 40 -18.86 5.72 -15.10
CA GLN A 40 -19.93 4.94 -15.70
C GLN A 40 -21.14 5.06 -14.80
N THR A 41 -22.13 5.83 -15.24
CA THR A 41 -23.45 5.83 -14.63
C THR A 41 -24.11 4.48 -14.96
N ILE A 42 -24.22 3.60 -13.95
CA ILE A 42 -24.91 2.32 -14.09
C ILE A 42 -26.41 2.62 -14.07
N THR A 43 -27.06 2.60 -15.22
CA THR A 43 -28.50 2.93 -15.40
C THR A 43 -29.30 1.76 -15.96
N THR A 44 -29.18 0.56 -15.38
CA THR A 44 -30.11 -0.55 -15.74
C THR A 44 -30.47 -1.38 -14.52
N PRO A 45 -31.74 -1.80 -14.36
CA PRO A 45 -32.11 -2.74 -13.31
C PRO A 45 -31.34 -4.04 -13.52
N THR A 46 -30.59 -4.42 -12.54
CA THR A 46 -29.68 -5.56 -12.55
C THR A 46 -30.41 -6.81 -12.08
N THR A 47 -30.19 -7.92 -12.74
CA THR A 47 -30.77 -9.23 -12.38
C THR A 47 -29.92 -9.99 -11.37
N GLY A 48 -28.87 -9.38 -10.83
CA GLY A 48 -27.98 -9.98 -9.86
C GLY A 48 -28.50 -9.84 -8.43
N THR A 49 -28.02 -10.72 -7.56
CA THR A 49 -28.26 -10.65 -6.11
C THR A 49 -27.01 -10.11 -5.41
N ALA A 50 -27.23 -9.34 -4.34
CA ALA A 50 -26.16 -8.96 -3.42
C ALA A 50 -26.53 -9.45 -2.01
N ARG A 51 -25.53 -9.94 -1.28
CA ARG A 51 -25.64 -10.44 0.07
C ARG A 51 -24.59 -9.76 0.93
N ILE A 52 -25.00 -9.19 2.06
CA ILE A 52 -24.12 -8.52 2.99
C ILE A 52 -23.89 -9.42 4.20
N ILE A 53 -22.62 -9.59 4.55
CA ILE A 53 -22.18 -10.35 5.73
C ILE A 53 -21.56 -9.36 6.69
N TYR A 54 -22.10 -9.30 7.89
CA TYR A 54 -21.60 -8.46 8.96
C TYR A 54 -20.91 -9.34 10.00
N SER A 55 -19.66 -9.03 10.32
CA SER A 55 -18.83 -9.90 11.15
C SER A 55 -19.35 -10.12 12.56
N LEU A 56 -20.08 -9.16 13.14
CA LEU A 56 -20.68 -9.32 14.47
C LEU A 56 -21.80 -10.38 14.50
N ASP A 57 -22.49 -10.55 13.36
CA ASP A 57 -23.60 -11.53 13.30
C ASP A 57 -23.08 -12.96 13.21
N ALA A 58 -21.98 -13.18 12.46
CA ALA A 58 -21.60 -14.54 12.09
C ALA A 58 -20.10 -14.86 12.12
N LYS A 59 -19.19 -13.88 12.18
CA LYS A 59 -17.72 -14.07 12.17
C LYS A 59 -17.22 -15.13 11.18
N GLN A 60 -17.72 -15.08 9.94
CA GLN A 60 -17.45 -16.09 8.91
C GLN A 60 -17.06 -15.49 7.55
N ASN A 61 -16.61 -14.22 7.53
CA ASN A 61 -16.25 -13.54 6.30
C ASN A 61 -15.17 -14.31 5.51
N ASP A 62 -14.24 -14.96 6.20
CA ASP A 62 -13.24 -15.85 5.61
C ASP A 62 -13.86 -17.06 4.91
N LYS A 63 -14.82 -17.73 5.54
CA LYS A 63 -15.49 -18.92 4.97
C LYS A 63 -16.26 -18.58 3.72
N GLU A 64 -16.95 -17.45 3.73
CA GLU A 64 -17.71 -16.96 2.60
C GLU A 64 -16.81 -16.57 1.42
N LEU A 65 -15.70 -15.92 1.69
CA LEU A 65 -14.70 -15.60 0.68
C LEU A 65 -14.07 -16.88 0.11
N ILE A 66 -13.70 -17.83 0.98
CA ILE A 66 -13.14 -19.12 0.57
C ILE A 66 -14.12 -19.92 -0.28
N ALA A 67 -15.42 -19.83 0.01
CA ALA A 67 -16.45 -20.50 -0.80
C ALA A 67 -16.44 -19.96 -2.25
N ILE A 68 -16.36 -18.64 -2.44
CA ILE A 68 -16.27 -18.01 -3.77
C ILE A 68 -14.98 -18.44 -4.49
N ILE A 69 -13.85 -18.46 -3.79
CA ILE A 69 -12.56 -18.91 -4.34
C ILE A 69 -12.62 -20.36 -4.78
N ASN A 70 -13.29 -21.21 -4.01
CA ASN A 70 -13.43 -22.64 -4.33
C ASN A 70 -14.39 -22.90 -5.51
N ASP A 71 -15.38 -22.04 -5.71
CA ASP A 71 -16.35 -22.15 -6.81
C ASP A 71 -15.83 -21.60 -8.15
N ALA A 72 -14.79 -20.80 -8.12
CA ALA A 72 -14.17 -20.21 -9.32
C ALA A 72 -13.55 -21.29 -10.21
N GLN A 73 -13.78 -21.17 -11.53
CA GLN A 73 -13.29 -22.11 -12.55
C GLN A 73 -12.46 -21.46 -13.66
N ASP A 74 -12.66 -20.16 -13.91
CA ASP A 74 -11.95 -19.42 -14.96
C ASP A 74 -10.87 -18.50 -14.38
N HIS A 75 -11.27 -17.52 -13.59
CA HIS A 75 -10.32 -16.57 -13.02
C HIS A 75 -10.68 -16.12 -11.61
N ILE A 76 -9.66 -15.69 -10.86
CA ILE A 76 -9.75 -14.99 -9.59
C ILE A 76 -8.79 -13.81 -9.65
N TYR A 77 -9.35 -12.61 -9.67
CA TYR A 77 -8.58 -11.37 -9.59
C TYR A 77 -8.87 -10.66 -8.27
N PHE A 78 -7.84 -10.16 -7.61
CA PHE A 78 -8.04 -9.47 -6.34
C PHE A 78 -7.09 -8.29 -6.13
N ALA A 79 -7.56 -7.32 -5.34
CA ALA A 79 -6.74 -6.28 -4.74
C ALA A 79 -7.02 -6.26 -3.24
N ILE A 80 -5.97 -6.32 -2.42
CA ILE A 80 -6.11 -6.45 -0.97
C ILE A 80 -5.05 -5.63 -0.23
N TYR A 81 -5.50 -4.78 0.69
CA TYR A 81 -4.61 -3.97 1.49
C TYR A 81 -3.75 -4.82 2.42
N THR A 82 -4.36 -5.59 3.33
CA THR A 82 -3.63 -6.46 4.26
C THR A 82 -4.06 -7.91 4.08
N PHE A 83 -3.10 -8.80 3.86
CA PHE A 83 -3.32 -10.23 3.64
C PHE A 83 -2.36 -11.06 4.50
N THR A 84 -2.89 -11.66 5.57
CA THR A 84 -2.15 -12.50 6.51
C THR A 84 -2.90 -13.79 6.86
N HIS A 85 -4.09 -14.03 6.27
CA HIS A 85 -4.93 -15.19 6.56
C HIS A 85 -4.47 -16.43 5.79
N PRO A 86 -3.94 -17.48 6.43
CA PRO A 86 -3.36 -18.62 5.74
C PRO A 86 -4.40 -19.46 4.98
N ASP A 87 -5.63 -19.58 5.51
CA ASP A 87 -6.65 -20.43 4.88
C ASP A 87 -7.16 -19.82 3.57
N ILE A 88 -7.22 -18.47 3.48
CA ILE A 88 -7.55 -17.78 2.22
C ILE A 88 -6.40 -17.97 1.21
N ALA A 89 -5.15 -17.87 1.65
CA ALA A 89 -4.00 -18.12 0.78
C ALA A 89 -3.99 -19.56 0.25
N ASP A 90 -4.26 -20.53 1.10
CA ASP A 90 -4.35 -21.94 0.73
C ASP A 90 -5.48 -22.19 -0.31
N ALA A 91 -6.62 -21.53 -0.14
CA ALA A 91 -7.71 -21.60 -1.11
C ALA A 91 -7.31 -21.05 -2.49
N LEU A 92 -6.60 -19.90 -2.54
CA LEU A 92 -6.06 -19.33 -3.79
C LEU A 92 -5.03 -20.26 -4.45
N VAL A 93 -4.12 -20.85 -3.65
CA VAL A 93 -3.14 -21.83 -4.15
C VAL A 93 -3.85 -23.06 -4.72
N LYS A 94 -4.88 -23.57 -4.05
CA LYS A 94 -5.70 -24.68 -4.55
C LYS A 94 -6.43 -24.33 -5.85
N ALA A 95 -6.98 -23.11 -5.95
CA ALA A 95 -7.59 -22.63 -7.18
C ALA A 95 -6.58 -22.57 -8.33
N LYS A 96 -5.37 -22.07 -8.09
CA LYS A 96 -4.28 -22.06 -9.07
C LYS A 96 -3.93 -23.48 -9.55
N ARG A 97 -3.86 -24.44 -8.64
CA ARG A 97 -3.61 -25.85 -8.98
C ARG A 97 -4.74 -26.48 -9.80
N ARG A 98 -5.98 -26.01 -9.67
CA ARG A 98 -7.10 -26.41 -10.53
C ARG A 98 -7.02 -25.83 -11.94
N GLY A 99 -6.08 -24.94 -12.22
CA GLY A 99 -5.91 -24.25 -13.51
C GLY A 99 -6.57 -22.88 -13.60
N VAL A 100 -7.15 -22.39 -12.51
CA VAL A 100 -7.76 -21.05 -12.46
C VAL A 100 -6.69 -19.97 -12.65
N ASP A 101 -6.99 -18.93 -13.44
CA ASP A 101 -6.11 -17.77 -13.60
C ASP A 101 -6.19 -16.86 -12.36
N VAL A 102 -5.29 -17.08 -11.40
CA VAL A 102 -5.24 -16.32 -10.14
C VAL A 102 -4.22 -15.20 -10.26
N ARG A 103 -4.63 -13.96 -10.00
CA ARG A 103 -3.77 -12.76 -10.00
C ARG A 103 -4.16 -11.82 -8.87
N GLY A 104 -3.17 -11.23 -8.22
CA GLY A 104 -3.39 -10.32 -7.09
C GLY A 104 -2.59 -9.04 -7.15
N LEU A 105 -3.06 -8.05 -6.39
CA LEU A 105 -2.38 -6.81 -6.09
C LEU A 105 -2.44 -6.57 -4.59
N MET A 106 -1.31 -6.23 -3.97
CA MET A 106 -1.23 -5.82 -2.57
C MET A 106 -0.66 -4.41 -2.44
N ASP A 107 -0.96 -3.77 -1.33
CA ASP A 107 -0.22 -2.58 -0.89
C ASP A 107 1.26 -2.92 -0.70
N SER A 108 2.14 -2.04 -1.17
CA SER A 108 3.58 -2.32 -1.19
C SER A 108 4.22 -2.39 0.20
N GLU A 109 3.68 -1.67 1.19
CA GLU A 109 4.18 -1.71 2.56
C GLU A 109 3.64 -2.94 3.29
N GLN A 110 2.35 -3.21 3.12
CA GLN A 110 1.73 -4.40 3.71
C GLN A 110 2.34 -5.70 3.16
N SER A 111 2.66 -5.77 1.88
CA SER A 111 3.29 -6.96 1.27
C SER A 111 4.69 -7.27 1.84
N ARG A 112 5.38 -6.26 2.36
CA ARG A 112 6.72 -6.40 2.96
C ARG A 112 6.70 -6.63 4.47
N SER A 113 5.53 -6.56 5.10
CA SER A 113 5.42 -6.84 6.53
C SER A 113 5.80 -8.29 6.85
N SER A 114 6.40 -8.52 8.01
CA SER A 114 6.72 -9.87 8.48
C SER A 114 5.48 -10.76 8.59
N TYR A 115 4.32 -10.19 8.85
CA TYR A 115 3.04 -10.90 8.93
C TYR A 115 2.54 -11.38 7.56
N SER A 116 2.79 -10.62 6.49
CA SER A 116 2.40 -10.99 5.13
C SER A 116 3.45 -11.87 4.42
N ALA A 117 4.67 -11.91 4.92
CA ALA A 117 5.77 -12.64 4.28
C ALA A 117 5.45 -14.13 3.99
N PRO A 118 4.80 -14.91 4.87
CA PRO A 118 4.41 -16.29 4.57
C PRO A 118 3.41 -16.38 3.42
N ILE A 119 2.49 -15.43 3.32
CA ILE A 119 1.48 -15.37 2.26
C ILE A 119 2.14 -15.05 0.91
N VAL A 120 3.00 -14.03 0.89
CA VAL A 120 3.75 -13.65 -0.32
C VAL A 120 4.61 -14.83 -0.81
N ALA A 121 5.27 -15.53 0.11
CA ALA A 121 6.04 -16.73 -0.21
C ALA A 121 5.16 -17.85 -0.80
N ALA A 122 3.97 -18.09 -0.24
CA ALA A 122 3.03 -19.10 -0.74
C ALA A 122 2.52 -18.74 -2.15
N MET A 123 2.19 -17.47 -2.41
CA MET A 123 1.78 -17.01 -3.74
C MET A 123 2.90 -17.20 -4.76
N ASN A 124 4.12 -16.81 -4.43
CA ASN A 124 5.29 -16.97 -5.29
C ASN A 124 5.58 -18.46 -5.59
N ALA A 125 5.55 -19.33 -4.58
CA ALA A 125 5.75 -20.77 -4.73
C ALA A 125 4.70 -21.43 -5.64
N ALA A 126 3.47 -20.91 -5.63
CA ALA A 126 2.38 -21.35 -6.48
C ALA A 126 2.37 -20.68 -7.87
N SER A 127 3.35 -19.81 -8.17
CA SER A 127 3.40 -19.01 -9.41
C SER A 127 2.13 -18.18 -9.62
N ILE A 128 1.57 -17.64 -8.53
CA ILE A 128 0.48 -16.68 -8.57
C ILE A 128 1.09 -15.28 -8.69
N PRO A 129 0.83 -14.53 -9.79
CA PRO A 129 1.29 -13.16 -9.92
C PRO A 129 0.69 -12.29 -8.81
N LEU A 130 1.53 -11.79 -7.91
CA LEU A 130 1.16 -10.87 -6.85
C LEU A 130 1.93 -9.57 -7.05
N LEU A 131 1.27 -8.59 -7.67
CA LEU A 131 1.82 -7.26 -7.88
C LEU A 131 1.74 -6.44 -6.60
N THR A 132 2.56 -5.42 -6.51
CA THR A 132 2.50 -4.46 -5.41
C THR A 132 2.26 -3.06 -5.92
N GLU A 133 1.26 -2.39 -5.36
CA GLU A 133 1.01 -1.00 -5.66
C GLU A 133 1.88 -0.09 -4.80
N LYS A 134 2.49 0.90 -5.46
CA LYS A 134 3.19 2.00 -4.84
C LYS A 134 2.68 3.30 -5.43
N HIS A 135 2.02 4.11 -4.63
CA HIS A 135 1.56 5.43 -5.08
C HIS A 135 2.71 6.35 -5.46
N ALA A 136 2.59 6.99 -6.62
CA ALA A 136 3.60 7.93 -7.12
C ALA A 136 3.84 9.11 -6.18
N SER A 137 2.79 9.57 -5.47
CA SER A 137 2.89 10.66 -4.49
C SER A 137 3.63 10.29 -3.20
N GLY A 138 3.90 9.00 -2.96
CA GLY A 138 4.53 8.51 -1.74
C GLY A 138 3.63 8.49 -0.49
N ASN A 139 2.49 9.17 -0.51
CA ASN A 139 1.58 9.33 0.64
C ASN A 139 0.25 8.57 0.51
N GLY A 140 -0.03 7.98 -0.64
CA GLY A 140 -1.22 7.15 -0.84
C GLY A 140 -0.96 5.69 -0.45
N ILE A 141 -2.05 4.99 -0.13
CA ILE A 141 -2.04 3.54 0.13
C ILE A 141 -3.04 2.85 -0.78
N MET A 142 -2.77 1.61 -1.14
CA MET A 142 -3.73 0.77 -1.85
C MET A 142 -4.70 0.15 -0.83
N HIS A 143 -5.83 0.82 -0.59
CA HIS A 143 -6.76 0.43 0.48
C HIS A 143 -7.97 -0.40 0.00
N ILE A 144 -7.87 -1.01 -1.17
CA ILE A 144 -8.91 -1.86 -1.76
C ILE A 144 -8.96 -3.21 -1.04
N LYS A 145 -10.15 -3.78 -0.90
CA LYS A 145 -10.43 -5.16 -0.48
C LYS A 145 -11.51 -5.68 -1.40
N LEU A 146 -11.07 -6.25 -2.51
CA LEU A 146 -11.91 -6.69 -3.62
C LEU A 146 -11.39 -8.01 -4.18
N LEU A 147 -12.29 -8.95 -4.38
CA LEU A 147 -12.07 -10.18 -5.15
C LEU A 147 -13.16 -10.29 -6.22
N VAL A 148 -12.79 -10.72 -7.41
CA VAL A 148 -13.71 -10.96 -8.54
C VAL A 148 -13.38 -12.31 -9.15
N THR A 149 -14.43 -13.08 -9.43
CA THR A 149 -14.40 -14.29 -10.23
C THR A 149 -15.31 -14.12 -11.45
N GLU A 150 -15.39 -15.09 -12.31
CA GLU A 150 -16.37 -15.12 -13.41
C GLU A 150 -17.84 -15.15 -12.93
N LYS A 151 -18.09 -15.49 -11.65
CA LYS A 151 -19.45 -15.70 -11.10
C LYS A 151 -19.85 -14.67 -10.05
N ALA A 152 -18.90 -14.20 -9.25
CA ALA A 152 -19.19 -13.37 -8.09
C ALA A 152 -18.07 -12.37 -7.81
N TYR A 153 -18.43 -11.27 -7.13
CA TYR A 153 -17.48 -10.39 -6.49
C TYR A 153 -17.65 -10.41 -4.98
N ALA A 154 -16.57 -10.12 -4.28
CA ALA A 154 -16.57 -9.86 -2.84
C ALA A 154 -15.86 -8.53 -2.57
N PHE A 155 -16.54 -7.60 -1.93
CA PHE A 155 -16.06 -6.24 -1.67
C PHE A 155 -16.48 -5.75 -0.28
N GLY A 156 -15.69 -4.91 0.36
CA GLY A 156 -16.07 -4.31 1.64
C GLY A 156 -14.90 -3.77 2.45
N SER A 157 -15.07 -3.71 3.77
CA SER A 157 -14.00 -3.30 4.69
C SER A 157 -13.05 -4.42 5.07
N TYR A 158 -13.45 -5.70 4.85
CA TYR A 158 -12.80 -6.90 5.33
C TYR A 158 -11.39 -7.09 4.78
N ASN A 159 -10.36 -6.84 5.60
CA ASN A 159 -9.00 -7.28 5.33
C ASN A 159 -8.88 -8.80 5.52
N TRP A 160 -8.02 -9.45 4.75
CA TRP A 160 -7.86 -10.90 4.83
C TRP A 160 -6.90 -11.27 5.97
N THR A 161 -7.37 -11.07 7.19
CA THR A 161 -6.62 -11.31 8.42
C THR A 161 -7.49 -12.04 9.45
N ARG A 162 -6.87 -12.78 10.37
CA ARG A 162 -7.61 -13.43 11.46
C ARG A 162 -8.32 -12.43 12.36
N SER A 163 -7.70 -11.28 12.65
CA SER A 163 -8.33 -10.24 13.45
C SER A 163 -9.56 -9.64 12.77
N ALA A 164 -9.52 -9.43 11.45
CA ALA A 164 -10.68 -8.98 10.69
C ALA A 164 -11.82 -10.03 10.72
N THR A 165 -11.49 -11.33 10.72
CA THR A 165 -12.49 -12.39 10.82
C THR A 165 -13.12 -12.49 12.22
N THR A 166 -12.32 -12.30 13.30
CA THR A 166 -12.75 -12.70 14.64
C THR A 166 -12.98 -11.57 15.62
N LEU A 167 -12.34 -10.42 15.41
CA LEU A 167 -12.30 -9.31 16.38
C LEU A 167 -12.93 -8.02 15.87
N ASN A 168 -12.69 -7.67 14.59
CA ASN A 168 -13.14 -6.40 14.04
C ASN A 168 -14.61 -6.44 13.62
N ASP A 169 -15.18 -5.26 13.49
CA ASP A 169 -16.47 -5.04 12.85
C ASP A 169 -16.25 -4.81 11.36
N GLU A 170 -16.59 -5.80 10.54
CA GLU A 170 -16.34 -5.79 9.11
C GLU A 170 -17.63 -6.06 8.32
N ILE A 171 -17.74 -5.43 7.16
CA ILE A 171 -18.77 -5.71 6.17
C ILE A 171 -18.11 -6.36 4.96
N LEU A 172 -18.69 -7.47 4.49
CA LEU A 172 -18.35 -8.11 3.24
C LEU A 172 -19.63 -8.23 2.40
N GLU A 173 -19.67 -7.53 1.28
CA GLU A 173 -20.70 -7.71 0.27
C GLU A 173 -20.26 -8.75 -0.75
N ILE A 174 -21.14 -9.70 -1.04
CA ILE A 174 -20.96 -10.68 -2.11
C ILE A 174 -22.09 -10.48 -3.10
N GLY A 175 -21.72 -10.21 -4.35
CA GLY A 175 -22.69 -9.95 -5.40
C GLY A 175 -22.42 -10.73 -6.68
N THR A 176 -23.48 -10.90 -7.48
CA THR A 176 -23.46 -11.63 -8.76
C THR A 176 -23.95 -10.78 -9.92
N ASP A 177 -24.14 -9.47 -9.71
CA ASP A 177 -24.59 -8.59 -10.78
C ASP A 177 -23.56 -8.51 -11.92
N PRO A 178 -23.92 -8.86 -13.17
CA PRO A 178 -22.97 -8.95 -14.27
C PRO A 178 -22.32 -7.61 -14.65
N ASN A 179 -23.01 -6.49 -14.45
CA ASN A 179 -22.46 -5.17 -14.76
C ASN A 179 -21.45 -4.75 -13.71
N THR A 180 -21.75 -4.98 -12.45
CA THR A 180 -20.84 -4.74 -11.33
C THR A 180 -19.60 -5.63 -11.43
N LEU A 181 -19.77 -6.92 -11.75
CA LEU A 181 -18.66 -7.84 -12.02
C LEU A 181 -17.71 -7.30 -13.09
N LYS A 182 -18.26 -6.94 -14.26
CA LYS A 182 -17.47 -6.35 -15.38
C LYS A 182 -16.76 -5.07 -14.97
N ALA A 183 -17.43 -4.21 -14.18
CA ALA A 183 -16.83 -2.95 -13.73
C ALA A 183 -15.64 -3.22 -12.80
N TYR A 184 -15.78 -4.10 -11.82
CA TYR A 184 -14.71 -4.47 -10.89
C TYR A 184 -13.56 -5.21 -11.60
N GLU A 185 -13.88 -6.15 -12.48
CA GLU A 185 -12.87 -6.83 -13.30
C GLU A 185 -12.06 -5.84 -14.16
N HIS A 186 -12.74 -4.88 -14.79
CA HIS A 186 -12.08 -3.83 -15.55
C HIS A 186 -11.15 -2.98 -14.68
N ILE A 187 -11.57 -2.60 -13.47
CA ILE A 187 -10.73 -1.86 -12.51
C ILE A 187 -9.48 -2.67 -12.18
N LEU A 188 -9.63 -3.95 -11.82
CA LEU A 188 -8.51 -4.82 -11.46
C LEU A 188 -7.54 -5.03 -12.63
N LYS A 189 -8.05 -5.27 -13.85
CA LYS A 189 -7.21 -5.40 -15.05
C LYS A 189 -6.41 -4.12 -15.31
N ARG A 190 -7.01 -2.95 -15.18
CA ARG A 190 -6.30 -1.66 -15.31
C ARG A 190 -5.22 -1.48 -14.25
N LEU A 191 -5.50 -1.86 -13.00
CA LEU A 191 -4.51 -1.83 -11.92
C LEU A 191 -3.36 -2.78 -12.23
N PHE A 192 -3.63 -4.01 -12.67
CA PHE A 192 -2.60 -4.97 -13.06
C PHE A 192 -1.74 -4.44 -14.20
N ASP A 193 -2.34 -3.83 -15.22
CA ASP A 193 -1.58 -3.24 -16.35
C ASP A 193 -0.71 -2.07 -15.89
N ALA A 194 -1.22 -1.19 -15.04
CA ALA A 194 -0.48 -0.06 -14.50
C ALA A 194 0.74 -0.50 -13.67
N TYR A 195 0.57 -1.51 -12.80
CA TYR A 195 1.62 -1.94 -11.89
C TYR A 195 2.52 -3.04 -12.45
N ARG A 196 2.09 -3.78 -13.47
CA ARG A 196 2.94 -4.71 -14.21
C ARG A 196 4.02 -3.97 -14.99
N THR A 197 3.67 -2.86 -15.66
CA THR A 197 4.65 -2.03 -16.35
C THR A 197 5.63 -1.35 -15.39
N SER A 198 5.18 -0.96 -14.19
CA SER A 198 6.07 -0.44 -13.15
C SER A 198 6.95 -1.53 -12.53
N ALA A 199 6.45 -2.75 -12.38
CA ALA A 199 7.25 -3.90 -11.92
C ALA A 199 8.24 -4.36 -12.99
N ALA A 200 7.86 -4.36 -14.27
CA ALA A 200 8.77 -4.62 -15.38
C ALA A 200 9.79 -3.50 -15.59
N ALA A 201 9.38 -2.24 -15.39
CA ALA A 201 10.29 -1.11 -15.32
C ALA A 201 11.18 -1.16 -14.07
N GLY A 202 10.68 -1.68 -12.95
CA GLY A 202 11.46 -1.93 -11.73
C GLY A 202 12.36 -3.16 -11.81
N ALA A 203 12.03 -4.16 -12.65
CA ALA A 203 12.90 -5.29 -12.97
C ALA A 203 13.89 -4.98 -14.11
N ALA A 204 13.57 -4.00 -14.94
CA ALA A 204 14.45 -3.41 -15.97
C ALA A 204 15.08 -2.09 -15.51
N ALA A 205 14.60 -1.49 -14.41
CA ALA A 205 15.41 -0.57 -13.63
C ALA A 205 16.56 -1.44 -13.06
N THR A 206 17.57 -1.66 -13.88
CA THR A 206 18.94 -1.68 -13.38
C THR A 206 18.93 -0.79 -12.15
N VAL A 207 19.41 -1.30 -11.02
CA VAL A 207 19.86 -0.46 -9.91
C VAL A 207 20.41 0.79 -10.60
N SER A 208 19.65 1.89 -10.56
CA SER A 208 20.16 3.16 -11.06
C SER A 208 21.42 3.34 -10.22
N ASP A 209 22.57 3.41 -10.86
CA ASP A 209 23.85 3.66 -10.19
C ASP A 209 23.87 5.04 -9.49
N ASN A 210 22.69 5.61 -9.27
CA ASN A 210 22.51 6.86 -8.54
C ASN A 210 22.79 6.61 -7.07
N VAL A 211 24.02 6.90 -6.74
CA VAL A 211 24.47 6.98 -5.35
C VAL A 211 24.41 8.45 -4.94
N TYR A 212 23.47 8.76 -4.07
CA TYR A 212 23.30 10.11 -3.53
C TYR A 212 24.12 10.28 -2.25
N ASP A 213 24.67 11.48 -2.05
CA ASP A 213 25.19 11.84 -0.75
C ASP A 213 24.02 12.00 0.24
N TYR A 214 24.21 11.58 1.49
CA TYR A 214 23.16 11.64 2.51
C TYR A 214 22.64 13.06 2.78
N THR A 215 23.41 14.09 2.43
CA THR A 215 23.02 15.51 2.57
C THR A 215 22.06 15.97 1.47
N ALA A 216 22.10 15.35 0.30
CA ALA A 216 21.25 15.70 -0.85
C ALA A 216 19.98 14.84 -0.96
N VAL A 217 19.82 13.85 -0.09
CA VAL A 217 18.79 12.80 -0.19
C VAL A 217 17.34 13.32 -0.10
N ALA A 218 17.12 14.50 0.46
CA ALA A 218 15.79 15.08 0.65
C ALA A 218 15.05 15.35 -0.70
N GLU A 219 15.81 15.62 -1.77
CA GLU A 219 15.26 15.87 -3.12
C GLU A 219 14.85 14.56 -3.83
N HIS A 220 15.27 13.40 -3.29
CA HIS A 220 15.09 12.08 -3.87
C HIS A 220 14.08 11.20 -3.09
N VAL A 221 13.27 11.82 -2.24
CA VAL A 221 12.22 11.11 -1.48
C VAL A 221 11.22 10.46 -2.46
N GLY A 222 10.96 9.18 -2.24
CA GLY A 222 10.11 8.36 -3.11
C GLY A 222 10.90 7.47 -4.08
N GLU A 223 12.16 7.75 -4.37
CA GLU A 223 13.03 6.95 -5.25
C GLU A 223 13.55 5.69 -4.54
N TYR A 224 13.88 4.67 -5.31
CA TYR A 224 14.70 3.55 -4.87
C TYR A 224 16.12 3.77 -5.35
N ALA A 225 17.04 4.03 -4.43
CA ALA A 225 18.40 4.45 -4.74
C ALA A 225 19.38 4.01 -3.64
N SER A 226 20.64 4.28 -3.87
CA SER A 226 21.72 4.14 -2.89
C SER A 226 22.05 5.49 -2.27
N VAL A 227 22.16 5.55 -0.94
CA VAL A 227 22.54 6.75 -0.19
C VAL A 227 23.84 6.46 0.54
N ARG A 228 24.86 7.30 0.33
CA ARG A 228 26.19 7.10 0.85
C ARG A 228 26.61 8.21 1.80
N GLY A 229 27.37 7.83 2.82
CA GLY A 229 27.99 8.75 3.76
C GLY A 229 28.79 8.03 4.84
N ILE A 230 29.48 8.79 5.69
CA ILE A 230 30.15 8.20 6.85
C ILE A 230 29.13 7.95 7.95
N LEU A 231 29.00 6.70 8.39
CA LEU A 231 28.15 6.34 9.51
C LEU A 231 28.80 6.80 10.81
N ILE A 232 28.18 7.76 11.47
CA ILE A 232 28.76 8.39 12.68
C ILE A 232 28.32 7.63 13.94
N LYS A 233 27.05 7.15 13.97
CA LYS A 233 26.50 6.58 15.19
C LYS A 233 25.42 5.54 14.89
N ILE A 234 25.36 4.54 15.76
CA ILE A 234 24.23 3.60 15.83
C ILE A 234 23.51 3.83 17.16
N TYR A 235 22.21 3.97 17.12
CA TYR A 235 21.37 4.14 18.30
C TYR A 235 20.24 3.11 18.29
N THR A 236 20.04 2.46 19.44
CA THR A 236 18.91 1.55 19.63
C THR A 236 17.87 2.20 20.55
N SER A 237 16.64 2.30 20.09
CA SER A 237 15.52 2.83 20.88
C SER A 237 15.07 1.86 21.98
N LYS A 238 14.22 2.34 22.90
CA LYS A 238 13.61 1.50 23.93
C LYS A 238 12.73 0.39 23.34
N SER A 239 12.18 0.60 22.15
CA SER A 239 11.38 -0.39 21.41
C SER A 239 12.22 -1.40 20.62
N GLY A 240 13.55 -1.30 20.65
CA GLY A 240 14.45 -2.19 19.93
C GLY A 240 14.75 -1.76 18.49
N THR A 241 14.16 -0.67 17.97
CA THR A 241 14.47 -0.14 16.64
C THR A 241 15.87 0.45 16.62
N VAL A 242 16.66 0.09 15.62
CA VAL A 242 18.03 0.57 15.44
C VAL A 242 18.06 1.66 14.37
N PHE A 243 18.77 2.76 14.67
CA PHE A 243 18.99 3.88 13.77
C PHE A 243 20.47 3.96 13.42
N LEU A 244 20.74 4.09 12.14
CA LEU A 244 22.06 4.35 11.57
C LEU A 244 22.13 5.83 11.20
N ASP A 245 22.83 6.62 12.02
CA ASP A 245 22.89 8.08 11.90
C ASP A 245 24.18 8.52 11.21
N PHE A 246 24.03 9.34 10.19
CA PHE A 246 25.15 9.92 9.41
C PHE A 246 25.64 11.26 9.96
N CYS A 247 25.07 11.73 11.05
CA CYS A 247 25.44 12.98 11.72
C CYS A 247 25.63 12.77 13.21
N ALA A 248 26.48 13.59 13.84
CA ALA A 248 26.67 13.56 15.29
C ALA A 248 25.39 13.92 16.06
N ASN A 249 24.58 14.85 15.51
CA ASN A 249 23.30 15.23 16.07
C ASN A 249 22.15 14.75 15.15
N TYR A 250 21.46 13.71 15.57
CA TYR A 250 20.35 13.10 14.81
C TYR A 250 19.20 14.08 14.52
N LYS A 251 18.98 15.11 15.36
CA LYS A 251 17.88 16.08 15.19
C LYS A 251 18.06 16.94 13.95
N ASN A 252 19.29 17.19 13.56
CA ASN A 252 19.64 18.03 12.41
C ASN A 252 20.14 17.19 11.22
N CYS A 253 20.07 15.87 11.33
CA CYS A 253 20.53 14.98 10.27
C CYS A 253 19.44 14.84 9.21
N PRO A 254 19.74 15.08 7.93
CA PRO A 254 18.73 14.99 6.87
C PRO A 254 18.32 13.54 6.56
N PHE A 255 19.13 12.56 6.99
CA PHE A 255 18.94 11.16 6.64
C PHE A 255 19.30 10.20 7.79
N SER A 256 18.62 9.05 7.84
CA SER A 256 18.96 7.89 8.69
C SER A 256 18.62 6.57 8.00
N GLY A 257 19.42 5.54 8.25
CA GLY A 257 18.99 4.16 8.05
C GLY A 257 18.20 3.68 9.27
N VAL A 258 17.12 2.91 9.06
CA VAL A 258 16.27 2.42 10.13
C VAL A 258 16.08 0.90 10.00
N ILE A 259 16.33 0.17 11.09
CA ILE A 259 16.08 -1.28 11.19
C ILE A 259 15.06 -1.47 12.31
N PHE A 260 13.89 -1.98 11.99
CA PHE A 260 12.89 -2.29 13.02
C PHE A 260 13.32 -3.47 13.88
N ALA A 261 12.84 -3.51 15.13
CA ALA A 261 13.23 -4.51 16.14
C ALA A 261 13.18 -5.95 15.64
N ASP A 262 12.17 -6.30 14.85
CA ASP A 262 11.96 -7.65 14.31
C ASP A 262 13.04 -8.07 13.31
N ASP A 263 13.65 -7.09 12.64
CA ASP A 263 14.66 -7.30 11.62
C ASP A 263 16.09 -7.23 12.16
N VAL A 264 16.30 -6.64 13.34
CA VAL A 264 17.66 -6.42 13.91
C VAL A 264 18.48 -7.70 13.98
N LYS A 265 17.85 -8.82 14.32
CA LYS A 265 18.50 -10.14 14.41
C LYS A 265 19.08 -10.67 13.09
N LYS A 266 18.68 -10.07 11.95
CA LYS A 266 19.21 -10.43 10.63
C LYS A 266 20.55 -9.76 10.37
N PHE A 267 20.88 -8.69 11.10
CA PHE A 267 22.07 -7.88 10.89
C PHE A 267 23.15 -8.20 11.91
N ASP A 268 24.24 -8.79 11.45
CA ASP A 268 25.40 -9.11 12.27
C ASP A 268 26.30 -7.87 12.45
N ASN A 269 26.73 -7.62 13.68
CA ASN A 269 27.78 -6.66 14.03
C ASN A 269 27.72 -5.32 13.26
N LEU A 270 26.62 -4.61 13.40
CA LEU A 270 26.44 -3.29 12.77
C LEU A 270 27.51 -2.26 13.19
N SER A 271 28.11 -2.42 14.40
CA SER A 271 29.16 -1.51 14.91
C SER A 271 30.40 -1.44 14.02
N ARG A 272 30.66 -2.47 13.19
CA ARG A 272 31.76 -2.46 12.23
C ARG A 272 31.69 -1.32 11.20
N TYR A 273 30.49 -0.82 10.96
CA TYR A 273 30.24 0.25 10.00
C TYR A 273 30.47 1.65 10.56
N VAL A 274 30.55 1.82 11.88
CA VAL A 274 30.74 3.13 12.51
C VAL A 274 32.13 3.68 12.17
N GLY A 275 32.17 4.92 11.69
CA GLY A 275 33.39 5.59 11.23
C GLY A 275 33.80 5.24 9.80
N THR A 276 33.05 4.39 9.11
CA THR A 276 33.33 4.01 7.71
C THR A 276 32.37 4.69 6.75
N ASN A 277 32.73 4.71 5.46
CA ASN A 277 31.83 5.14 4.40
C ASN A 277 30.87 3.99 4.08
N VAL A 278 29.58 4.21 4.28
CA VAL A 278 28.54 3.21 4.14
C VAL A 278 27.56 3.62 3.06
N THR A 279 27.14 2.67 2.25
CA THR A 279 26.08 2.83 1.28
C THR A 279 24.85 2.05 1.73
N LEU A 280 23.72 2.75 1.90
CA LEU A 280 22.42 2.14 2.19
C LEU A 280 21.57 2.15 0.91
N THR A 281 21.11 0.98 0.48
CA THR A 281 20.29 0.83 -0.73
C THR A 281 18.86 0.49 -0.35
N GLY A 282 17.91 1.27 -0.86
CA GLY A 282 16.50 1.06 -0.59
C GLY A 282 15.64 2.22 -1.07
N LYS A 283 14.36 2.15 -0.69
CA LYS A 283 13.44 3.26 -0.94
C LYS A 283 13.73 4.38 0.03
N ILE A 284 13.97 5.58 -0.49
CA ILE A 284 14.05 6.80 0.31
C ILE A 284 12.62 7.20 0.67
N SER A 285 12.28 7.16 1.95
CA SER A 285 10.98 7.56 2.51
C SER A 285 11.13 8.78 3.40
N LEU A 286 10.03 9.44 3.68
CA LEU A 286 9.99 10.59 4.58
C LEU A 286 9.24 10.21 5.86
N TYR A 287 9.90 10.34 7.01
CA TYR A 287 9.28 10.18 8.32
C TYR A 287 9.57 11.42 9.19
N GLN A 288 8.53 12.07 9.70
CA GLN A 288 8.63 13.29 10.50
C GLN A 288 9.56 14.36 9.87
N ASN A 289 9.41 14.60 8.57
CA ASN A 289 10.22 15.54 7.78
C ASN A 289 11.71 15.17 7.64
N LYS A 290 12.10 13.95 7.91
CA LYS A 290 13.44 13.41 7.74
C LYS A 290 13.42 12.25 6.72
N ALA A 291 14.37 12.27 5.79
CA ALA A 291 14.54 11.17 4.86
C ALA A 291 15.11 9.94 5.56
N GLU A 292 14.61 8.76 5.22
CA GLU A 292 15.10 7.49 5.76
C GLU A 292 15.05 6.37 4.72
N ILE A 293 15.89 5.35 4.91
CA ILE A 293 15.78 4.05 4.26
C ILE A 293 15.50 3.00 5.32
N LEU A 294 14.39 2.25 5.14
CA LEU A 294 14.10 1.08 5.97
C LEU A 294 14.93 -0.10 5.49
N LEU A 295 15.65 -0.72 6.42
CA LEU A 295 16.55 -1.83 6.18
C LEU A 295 15.95 -3.10 6.79
N SER A 296 15.71 -4.10 5.96
CA SER A 296 15.15 -5.40 6.34
C SER A 296 16.01 -6.57 5.90
N ASP A 297 17.02 -6.32 5.04
CA ASP A 297 17.99 -7.30 4.55
C ASP A 297 19.43 -6.73 4.70
N PRO A 298 20.38 -7.48 5.26
CA PRO A 298 21.78 -7.08 5.36
C PRO A 298 22.43 -6.66 4.04
N LYS A 299 21.96 -7.18 2.90
CA LYS A 299 22.45 -6.80 1.56
C LYS A 299 22.17 -5.33 1.20
N GLN A 300 21.28 -4.68 1.93
CA GLN A 300 21.01 -3.25 1.75
C GLN A 300 22.13 -2.36 2.31
N ILE A 301 23.10 -2.90 3.04
CA ILE A 301 24.24 -2.19 3.60
C ILE A 301 25.52 -2.71 2.94
N SER A 302 26.30 -1.79 2.36
CA SER A 302 27.63 -2.05 1.84
C SER A 302 28.62 -0.95 2.20
N ASN A 303 29.92 -1.25 2.18
CA ASN A 303 31.00 -0.27 2.31
C ASN A 303 31.46 0.22 0.94
#